data_000cfc231610bf7b6d60304b65a33dea
#
_entry.id   000cfc231610bf7b6d60304b65a33dea
#
_cell.length_a   1.000
_cell.length_b   1.000
_cell.length_c   1.000
_cell.angle_alpha   90.00
_cell.angle_beta   90.00
_cell.angle_gamma   90.00
#
_symmetry.space_group_name_H-M   'P 1'
#
loop_
_entity.id
_entity.type
_entity.pdbx_description
1 polymer ?
#
loop_
_entity_poly.entity_id
_entity_poly.type
_entity_poly.pdbx_seq_one_letter_code
_entity_poly.pdbx_strand_id
1 'polypeptide(L)'
;MKTGFSGAALVAATLAAGCVGAAAQAPGISDGVVRIGVLTDMNGVFSDLAGAGAVTAAQMAVDDFVEQAKPPFKVELVSADHQNKPDIATGIARQWYDTGGVDLITDVINSGVALAVSSVAESKNRMLIVTGSGSTRLTNEQCSPNTISYTWDTYSFANGQSRIVKSLGLDTWYFVAVDYALGKSLVAEASAAVTRSGGTIVGTVYHPISTTDLSSFLLQAQSSKAKVIAFANAGADLLNSIKAAKDFNITPGQTIVPLVGTITEVNALGAAATQGMILVEPFYWDLDDASRQWSRRFQAKFGKMPNFVQAGAYSAVTNYLKAVQVTKTDDASVVMKQLKSAPINDMFARNGHIRADGRMVHDLYLVQVKAPADVKDKWDYYNVKETVSGDDAFQPLATSKCRLVAQ
;
A
#
# COMPACT_ATOMS: atom_id res chain seq x y z
N MET A 1 40.58 5.05 94.89
CA MET A 1 41.38 5.20 93.69
C MET A 1 41.25 3.91 92.86
N LYS A 2 40.34 3.83 91.92
CA LYS A 2 40.31 2.81 90.88
C LYS A 2 39.53 3.39 89.73
N THR A 3 40.23 3.66 88.66
CA THR A 3 39.74 4.15 87.38
C THR A 3 39.11 3.01 86.55
N GLY A 4 37.86 3.13 86.17
CA GLY A 4 37.20 2.19 85.28
C GLY A 4 37.14 2.77 83.89
N PHE A 5 37.70 2.05 82.92
CA PHE A 5 37.54 2.31 81.46
C PHE A 5 36.29 1.61 80.94
N SER A 6 35.41 2.40 80.38
CA SER A 6 34.27 1.85 79.64
C SER A 6 34.59 1.84 78.14
N GLY A 7 34.71 0.66 77.61
CA GLY A 7 34.84 0.48 76.13
C GLY A 7 33.54 0.60 75.42
N ALA A 8 33.47 1.50 74.41
CA ALA A 8 32.40 1.62 73.54
C ALA A 8 32.60 0.68 72.32
N ALA A 9 31.71 -0.27 72.08
CA ALA A 9 31.69 -1.14 70.92
C ALA A 9 30.99 -0.43 69.78
N LEU A 10 31.75 -0.14 68.71
CA LEU A 10 31.12 0.30 67.41
C LEU A 10 30.55 -0.92 66.70
N VAL A 11 29.25 -0.92 66.49
CA VAL A 11 28.55 -1.86 65.59
C VAL A 11 28.54 -1.23 64.18
N ALA A 12 29.35 -1.78 63.30
CA ALA A 12 29.31 -1.42 61.85
C ALA A 12 28.13 -2.16 61.20
N ALA A 13 27.07 -1.43 60.85
CA ALA A 13 25.97 -1.94 60.04
C ALA A 13 26.36 -1.88 58.56
N THR A 14 26.67 -3.01 57.95
CA THR A 14 26.86 -3.15 56.52
C THR A 14 25.48 -3.13 55.81
N LEU A 15 25.15 -2.01 55.12
CA LEU A 15 24.05 -1.93 54.18
C LEU A 15 24.42 -2.71 52.92
N ALA A 16 23.89 -3.90 52.75
CA ALA A 16 23.87 -4.60 51.48
C ALA A 16 22.82 -3.93 50.55
N ALA A 17 23.30 -3.09 49.63
CA ALA A 17 22.47 -2.57 48.55
C ALA A 17 22.14 -3.74 47.57
N GLY A 18 20.97 -4.34 47.70
CA GLY A 18 20.45 -5.29 46.75
C GLY A 18 20.11 -4.56 45.43
N CYS A 19 20.93 -4.76 44.42
CA CYS A 19 20.51 -4.44 43.04
C CYS A 19 19.33 -5.34 42.68
N VAL A 20 18.11 -4.81 42.84
CA VAL A 20 16.93 -5.40 42.20
C VAL A 20 17.12 -5.18 40.72
N GLY A 21 17.64 -6.19 40.01
CA GLY A 21 17.65 -6.22 38.59
C GLY A 21 16.17 -6.10 38.12
N ALA A 22 15.84 -5.02 37.44
CA ALA A 22 14.59 -4.92 36.72
C ALA A 22 14.56 -6.09 35.74
N ALA A 23 13.86 -7.17 36.09
CA ALA A 23 13.51 -8.20 35.13
C ALA A 23 12.72 -7.48 34.03
N ALA A 24 13.29 -7.41 32.83
CA ALA A 24 12.57 -6.97 31.65
C ALA A 24 11.32 -7.85 31.57
N GLN A 25 10.15 -7.27 31.81
CA GLN A 25 8.88 -7.96 31.59
C GLN A 25 8.93 -8.50 30.15
N ALA A 26 8.65 -9.79 30.01
CA ALA A 26 8.48 -10.37 28.67
C ALA A 26 7.46 -9.53 27.94
N PRO A 27 7.73 -9.09 26.69
CA PRO A 27 6.83 -8.23 25.96
C PRO A 27 5.46 -8.94 25.83
N GLY A 28 4.45 -8.35 26.40
CA GLY A 28 3.05 -8.79 26.32
C GLY A 28 2.27 -7.88 25.36
N ILE A 29 0.97 -8.09 25.28
CA ILE A 29 0.06 -7.13 24.62
C ILE A 29 -0.05 -5.91 25.54
N SER A 30 0.31 -4.72 25.05
CA SER A 30 0.20 -3.47 25.79
C SER A 30 -1.30 -3.19 26.05
N ASP A 31 -1.64 -2.74 27.25
CA ASP A 31 -3.02 -2.47 27.70
C ASP A 31 -4.07 -3.61 27.49
N GLY A 32 -3.67 -4.80 27.00
CA GLY A 32 -4.57 -5.94 26.72
C GLY A 32 -5.40 -5.79 25.44
N VAL A 33 -5.12 -4.78 24.62
CA VAL A 33 -5.82 -4.47 23.37
C VAL A 33 -4.84 -4.32 22.24
N VAL A 34 -5.11 -4.97 21.11
CA VAL A 34 -4.41 -4.68 19.83
C VAL A 34 -5.29 -3.74 19.02
N ARG A 35 -4.81 -2.52 18.78
CA ARG A 35 -5.59 -1.48 18.12
C ARG A 35 -5.05 -1.13 16.75
N ILE A 36 -5.92 -1.23 15.73
CA ILE A 36 -5.60 -1.00 14.33
C ILE A 36 -6.22 0.32 13.87
N GLY A 37 -5.42 1.21 13.32
CA GLY A 37 -5.86 2.47 12.73
C GLY A 37 -5.88 2.40 11.20
N VAL A 38 -7.04 2.55 10.57
CA VAL A 38 -7.16 2.73 9.12
C VAL A 38 -7.13 4.23 8.83
N LEU A 39 -5.98 4.72 8.37
CA LEU A 39 -5.79 6.12 8.03
C LEU A 39 -5.88 6.29 6.51
N THR A 40 -7.01 6.78 6.02
CA THR A 40 -7.39 6.69 4.60
C THR A 40 -7.92 8.02 4.05
N ASP A 41 -8.26 8.06 2.76
CA ASP A 41 -9.00 9.15 2.13
C ASP A 41 -10.50 8.80 2.12
N MET A 42 -11.28 9.40 3.01
CA MET A 42 -12.70 9.07 3.12
C MET A 42 -13.57 9.76 2.07
N ASN A 43 -13.19 10.95 1.63
CA ASN A 43 -14.07 11.81 0.83
C ASN A 43 -13.39 12.45 -0.39
N GLY A 44 -12.09 12.25 -0.58
CA GLY A 44 -11.32 12.83 -1.68
C GLY A 44 -11.24 11.94 -2.91
N VAL A 45 -10.23 12.21 -3.73
CA VAL A 45 -10.03 11.58 -5.06
C VAL A 45 -9.79 10.08 -5.01
N PHE A 46 -9.38 9.54 -3.85
CA PHE A 46 -9.09 8.11 -3.67
C PHE A 46 -10.13 7.37 -2.84
N SER A 47 -11.23 8.04 -2.46
CA SER A 47 -12.24 7.45 -1.57
C SER A 47 -12.86 6.16 -2.11
N ASP A 48 -13.03 6.03 -3.43
CA ASP A 48 -13.53 4.80 -4.07
C ASP A 48 -12.48 3.68 -4.16
N LEU A 49 -11.18 4.04 -4.19
CA LEU A 49 -10.09 3.06 -4.19
C LEU A 49 -9.81 2.50 -2.80
N ALA A 50 -9.89 3.34 -1.78
CA ALA A 50 -9.57 3.03 -0.39
C ALA A 50 -10.77 3.33 0.52
N GLY A 51 -10.77 4.42 1.25
CA GLY A 51 -11.88 4.97 2.00
C GLY A 51 -12.66 3.96 2.84
N ALA A 52 -13.97 4.07 2.80
CA ALA A 52 -14.87 3.15 3.51
C ALA A 52 -14.68 1.67 3.10
N GLY A 53 -14.22 1.41 1.86
CA GLY A 53 -13.92 0.05 1.40
C GLY A 53 -12.72 -0.55 2.13
N ALA A 54 -11.64 0.21 2.33
CA ALA A 54 -10.48 -0.23 3.10
C ALA A 54 -10.84 -0.48 4.57
N VAL A 55 -11.67 0.40 5.17
CA VAL A 55 -12.18 0.21 6.53
C VAL A 55 -13.01 -1.07 6.63
N THR A 56 -13.91 -1.31 5.67
CA THR A 56 -14.73 -2.54 5.62
C THR A 56 -13.85 -3.78 5.52
N ALA A 57 -12.83 -3.77 4.66
CA ALA A 57 -11.91 -4.89 4.49
C ALA A 57 -11.09 -5.16 5.77
N ALA A 58 -10.55 -4.12 6.39
CA ALA A 58 -9.82 -4.23 7.65
C ALA A 58 -10.71 -4.76 8.79
N GLN A 59 -11.97 -4.28 8.88
CA GLN A 59 -12.94 -4.79 9.87
C GLN A 59 -13.26 -6.26 9.63
N MET A 60 -13.43 -6.68 8.36
CA MET A 60 -13.63 -8.10 8.04
C MET A 60 -12.44 -8.97 8.49
N ALA A 61 -11.22 -8.47 8.36
CA ALA A 61 -10.04 -9.17 8.83
C ALA A 61 -10.01 -9.32 10.36
N VAL A 62 -10.41 -8.27 11.08
CA VAL A 62 -10.57 -8.31 12.55
C VAL A 62 -11.64 -9.31 12.95
N ASP A 63 -12.83 -9.22 12.33
CA ASP A 63 -13.96 -10.10 12.65
C ASP A 63 -13.57 -11.58 12.43
N ASP A 64 -13.01 -11.91 11.27
CA ASP A 64 -12.59 -13.26 10.91
C ASP A 64 -11.49 -13.78 11.85
N PHE A 65 -10.52 -12.94 12.20
CA PHE A 65 -9.46 -13.32 13.13
C PHE A 65 -10.00 -13.60 14.52
N VAL A 66 -10.86 -12.73 15.06
CA VAL A 66 -11.44 -12.91 16.39
C VAL A 66 -12.31 -14.17 16.45
N GLU A 67 -13.12 -14.42 15.41
CA GLU A 67 -13.96 -15.62 15.32
C GLU A 67 -13.14 -16.92 15.28
N GLN A 68 -12.11 -16.95 14.44
CA GLN A 68 -11.32 -18.17 14.20
C GLN A 68 -10.28 -18.43 15.28
N ALA A 69 -9.55 -17.38 15.70
CA ALA A 69 -8.41 -17.53 16.61
C ALA A 69 -8.77 -17.41 18.08
N LYS A 70 -9.90 -16.77 18.40
CA LYS A 70 -10.35 -16.49 19.78
C LYS A 70 -9.21 -15.99 20.68
N PRO A 71 -8.55 -14.89 20.29
CA PRO A 71 -7.31 -14.43 20.94
C PRO A 71 -7.59 -14.08 22.41
N PRO A 72 -6.59 -14.20 23.30
CA PRO A 72 -6.72 -13.84 24.71
C PRO A 72 -6.65 -12.31 24.94
N PHE A 73 -6.64 -11.51 23.88
CA PHE A 73 -6.62 -10.05 23.90
C PHE A 73 -7.75 -9.48 23.05
N LYS A 74 -8.14 -8.25 23.35
CA LYS A 74 -9.15 -7.54 22.55
C LYS A 74 -8.52 -7.00 21.26
N VAL A 75 -9.27 -6.98 20.16
CA VAL A 75 -8.88 -6.30 18.92
C VAL A 75 -9.87 -5.18 18.65
N GLU A 76 -9.35 -3.97 18.40
CA GLU A 76 -10.15 -2.80 18.08
C GLU A 76 -9.69 -2.19 16.75
N LEU A 77 -10.63 -1.58 16.02
CA LEU A 77 -10.35 -0.84 14.80
C LEU A 77 -10.86 0.59 14.94
N VAL A 78 -10.01 1.54 14.59
CA VAL A 78 -10.36 2.95 14.47
C VAL A 78 -10.03 3.43 13.05
N SER A 79 -10.71 4.48 12.57
CA SER A 79 -10.46 5.03 11.25
C SER A 79 -10.48 6.55 11.26
N ALA A 80 -9.71 7.18 10.35
CA ALA A 80 -9.71 8.62 10.16
C ALA A 80 -9.41 9.01 8.71
N ASP A 81 -9.86 10.21 8.35
CA ASP A 81 -9.62 10.82 7.04
C ASP A 81 -8.36 11.69 7.09
N HIS A 82 -7.35 11.34 6.30
CA HIS A 82 -6.14 12.17 6.15
C HIS A 82 -6.30 13.31 5.16
N GLN A 83 -7.43 13.40 4.44
CA GLN A 83 -7.76 14.47 3.49
C GLN A 83 -6.67 14.72 2.43
N ASN A 84 -5.86 13.71 2.12
CA ASN A 84 -4.67 13.82 1.26
C ASN A 84 -3.63 14.86 1.71
N LYS A 85 -3.60 15.20 3.02
CA LYS A 85 -2.72 16.22 3.62
C LYS A 85 -1.74 15.59 4.60
N PRO A 86 -0.42 15.65 4.34
CA PRO A 86 0.60 15.05 5.22
C PRO A 86 0.60 15.61 6.64
N ASP A 87 0.29 16.89 6.84
CA ASP A 87 0.22 17.55 8.15
C ASP A 87 -0.94 16.99 9.00
N ILE A 88 -2.13 16.84 8.41
CA ILE A 88 -3.29 16.22 9.07
C ILE A 88 -2.96 14.77 9.44
N ALA A 89 -2.45 14.00 8.48
CA ALA A 89 -2.13 12.59 8.69
C ALA A 89 -1.08 12.38 9.79
N THR A 90 -0.01 13.18 9.81
CA THR A 90 1.03 13.07 10.85
C THR A 90 0.53 13.51 12.22
N GLY A 91 -0.39 14.48 12.28
CA GLY A 91 -1.09 14.86 13.50
C GLY A 91 -1.90 13.71 14.08
N ILE A 92 -2.73 13.06 13.24
CA ILE A 92 -3.52 11.88 13.62
C ILE A 92 -2.62 10.72 14.03
N ALA A 93 -1.57 10.42 13.24
CA ALA A 93 -0.65 9.32 13.53
C ALA A 93 0.07 9.52 14.89
N ARG A 94 0.54 10.73 15.20
CA ARG A 94 1.12 11.03 16.52
C ARG A 94 0.12 10.84 17.64
N GLN A 95 -1.08 11.39 17.51
CA GLN A 95 -2.13 11.22 18.51
C GLN A 95 -2.46 9.73 18.73
N TRP A 96 -2.60 8.97 17.65
CA TRP A 96 -2.92 7.55 17.72
C TRP A 96 -1.81 6.74 18.39
N TYR A 97 -0.54 6.98 18.04
CA TYR A 97 0.60 6.27 18.62
C TYR A 97 0.93 6.70 20.05
N ASP A 98 0.76 7.98 20.40
CA ASP A 98 1.16 8.51 21.71
C ASP A 98 0.10 8.32 22.79
N THR A 99 -1.18 8.49 22.46
CA THR A 99 -2.27 8.49 23.43
C THR A 99 -3.46 7.63 23.03
N GLY A 100 -3.59 7.29 21.74
CA GLY A 100 -4.69 6.47 21.23
C GLY A 100 -4.45 4.97 21.37
N GLY A 101 -3.24 4.54 21.74
CA GLY A 101 -2.87 3.13 21.88
C GLY A 101 -2.93 2.34 20.56
N VAL A 102 -2.78 3.00 19.41
CA VAL A 102 -2.77 2.31 18.11
C VAL A 102 -1.41 1.63 17.90
N ASP A 103 -1.42 0.35 17.57
CA ASP A 103 -0.22 -0.47 17.35
C ASP A 103 0.16 -0.54 15.88
N LEU A 104 -0.84 -0.59 15.01
CA LEU A 104 -0.68 -0.60 13.56
C LEU A 104 -1.51 0.51 12.92
N ILE A 105 -0.88 1.34 12.08
CA ILE A 105 -1.59 2.13 11.07
C ILE A 105 -1.53 1.40 9.72
N THR A 106 -2.63 1.36 8.98
CA THR A 106 -2.69 0.73 7.65
C THR A 106 -3.43 1.60 6.64
N ASP A 107 -3.39 1.18 5.38
CA ASP A 107 -3.88 1.81 4.16
C ASP A 107 -3.00 2.96 3.66
N VAL A 108 -3.25 4.19 4.08
CA VAL A 108 -2.50 5.41 3.74
C VAL A 108 -2.32 5.57 2.22
N ILE A 109 -3.44 5.82 1.51
CA ILE A 109 -3.49 5.78 0.04
C ILE A 109 -2.64 6.86 -0.65
N ASN A 110 -2.42 8.04 -0.06
CA ASN A 110 -1.63 9.11 -0.66
C ASN A 110 -0.13 8.93 -0.40
N SER A 111 0.69 8.93 -1.46
CA SER A 111 2.14 8.66 -1.34
C SER A 111 2.91 9.69 -0.50
N GLY A 112 2.55 10.98 -0.59
CA GLY A 112 3.16 12.03 0.24
C GLY A 112 2.80 11.85 1.72
N VAL A 113 1.56 11.48 1.99
CA VAL A 113 1.07 11.13 3.33
C VAL A 113 1.78 9.89 3.87
N ALA A 114 1.89 8.82 3.06
CA ALA A 114 2.54 7.58 3.47
C ALA A 114 4.00 7.78 3.87
N LEU A 115 4.75 8.56 3.10
CA LEU A 115 6.14 8.91 3.43
C LEU A 115 6.25 9.68 4.75
N ALA A 116 5.35 10.63 4.99
CA ALA A 116 5.32 11.41 6.23
C ALA A 116 4.91 10.56 7.45
N VAL A 117 3.88 9.71 7.32
CA VAL A 117 3.44 8.80 8.38
C VAL A 117 4.49 7.72 8.68
N SER A 118 5.22 7.23 7.65
CA SER A 118 6.35 6.30 7.82
C SER A 118 7.43 6.88 8.75
N SER A 119 7.77 8.15 8.59
CA SER A 119 8.73 8.83 9.49
C SER A 119 8.18 8.95 10.92
N VAL A 120 6.88 9.17 11.10
CA VAL A 120 6.26 9.18 12.43
C VAL A 120 6.29 7.78 13.05
N ALA A 121 5.91 6.74 12.30
CA ALA A 121 5.93 5.35 12.77
C ALA A 121 7.33 4.92 13.23
N GLU A 122 8.37 5.25 12.46
CA GLU A 122 9.76 4.99 12.85
C GLU A 122 10.13 5.72 14.14
N SER A 123 9.84 7.02 14.25
CA SER A 123 10.18 7.82 15.43
C SER A 123 9.48 7.36 16.71
N LYS A 124 8.33 6.69 16.59
CA LYS A 124 7.52 6.17 17.69
C LYS A 124 7.72 4.67 17.94
N ASN A 125 8.54 4.01 17.16
CA ASN A 125 8.67 2.55 17.13
C ASN A 125 7.31 1.84 17.07
N ARG A 126 6.46 2.26 16.11
CA ARG A 126 5.14 1.69 15.86
C ARG A 126 5.06 1.18 14.42
N MET A 127 4.09 0.31 14.13
CA MET A 127 3.96 -0.34 12.84
C MET A 127 3.15 0.49 11.84
N LEU A 128 3.62 0.51 10.59
CA LEU A 128 2.89 1.01 9.44
C LEU A 128 2.88 -0.06 8.33
N ILE A 129 1.70 -0.46 7.85
CA ILE A 129 1.56 -1.31 6.66
C ILE A 129 0.78 -0.54 5.60
N VAL A 130 1.47 -0.12 4.56
CA VAL A 130 0.91 0.70 3.48
C VAL A 130 0.34 -0.20 2.40
N THR A 131 -0.98 -0.16 2.21
CA THR A 131 -1.69 -0.94 1.18
C THR A 131 -2.15 -0.07 0.01
N GLY A 132 -2.34 1.23 0.22
CA GLY A 132 -2.87 2.13 -0.80
C GLY A 132 -1.80 2.84 -1.61
N SER A 133 -0.71 3.28 -1.01
CA SER A 133 0.33 4.07 -1.68
C SER A 133 1.38 3.20 -2.38
N GLY A 134 1.83 3.65 -3.56
CA GLY A 134 2.79 2.91 -4.39
C GLY A 134 4.16 3.58 -4.58
N SER A 135 4.52 4.63 -3.84
CA SER A 135 5.85 5.25 -4.03
C SER A 135 6.99 4.30 -3.68
N THR A 136 7.88 4.03 -4.64
CA THR A 136 9.10 3.23 -4.45
C THR A 136 10.04 3.79 -3.39
N ARG A 137 9.93 5.07 -3.04
CA ARG A 137 10.73 5.69 -1.97
C ARG A 137 10.51 5.03 -0.60
N LEU A 138 9.33 4.42 -0.37
CA LEU A 138 9.02 3.67 0.87
C LEU A 138 9.90 2.43 1.07
N THR A 139 10.49 1.89 0.00
CA THR A 139 11.36 0.71 0.02
C THR A 139 12.77 1.00 -0.52
N ASN A 140 13.07 2.28 -0.77
CA ASN A 140 14.37 2.79 -1.19
C ASN A 140 14.87 3.86 -0.23
N GLU A 141 15.04 5.10 -0.68
CA GLU A 141 15.71 6.19 0.06
C GLU A 141 15.04 6.52 1.41
N GLN A 142 13.75 6.26 1.55
CA GLN A 142 12.96 6.53 2.76
C GLN A 142 12.40 5.24 3.38
N CYS A 143 13.08 4.12 3.18
CA CYS A 143 12.71 2.89 3.85
C CYS A 143 12.86 3.00 5.37
N SER A 144 11.98 2.33 6.08
CA SER A 144 11.92 2.35 7.54
C SER A 144 11.84 0.92 8.10
N PRO A 145 12.49 0.62 9.22
CA PRO A 145 12.37 -0.69 9.86
C PRO A 145 10.96 -0.99 10.36
N ASN A 146 10.10 0.04 10.45
CA ASN A 146 8.74 -0.04 10.97
C ASN A 146 7.67 0.00 9.86
N THR A 147 8.06 0.07 8.58
CA THR A 147 7.12 0.23 7.47
C THR A 147 7.20 -0.94 6.50
N ILE A 148 6.03 -1.43 6.09
CA ILE A 148 5.87 -2.40 5.00
C ILE A 148 5.07 -1.73 3.88
N SER A 149 5.60 -1.77 2.65
CA SER A 149 4.86 -1.44 1.42
C SER A 149 4.27 -2.74 0.87
N TYR A 150 2.93 -2.88 0.90
CA TYR A 150 2.31 -4.20 0.87
C TYR A 150 1.83 -4.63 -0.51
N THR A 151 0.98 -3.85 -1.17
CA THR A 151 0.24 -4.30 -2.36
C THR A 151 0.98 -4.12 -3.68
N TRP A 152 1.56 -2.94 -3.91
CA TRP A 152 2.11 -2.53 -5.20
C TRP A 152 3.16 -1.44 -5.02
N ASP A 153 3.84 -1.10 -6.09
CA ASP A 153 4.61 0.13 -6.21
C ASP A 153 4.71 0.62 -7.66
N THR A 154 5.19 1.84 -7.82
CA THR A 154 5.30 2.48 -9.13
C THR A 154 6.28 1.78 -10.06
N TYR A 155 7.30 1.11 -9.52
CA TYR A 155 8.22 0.29 -10.30
C TYR A 155 7.51 -0.92 -10.92
N SER A 156 6.79 -1.69 -10.11
CA SER A 156 6.14 -2.93 -10.56
C SER A 156 5.07 -2.64 -11.63
N PHE A 157 4.31 -1.56 -11.48
CA PHE A 157 3.31 -1.18 -12.46
C PHE A 157 3.95 -0.67 -13.76
N ALA A 158 4.96 0.21 -13.67
CA ALA A 158 5.69 0.70 -14.83
C ALA A 158 6.39 -0.43 -15.60
N ASN A 159 7.01 -1.38 -14.87
CA ASN A 159 7.68 -2.55 -15.46
C ASN A 159 6.66 -3.45 -16.20
N GLY A 160 5.51 -3.73 -15.60
CA GLY A 160 4.44 -4.49 -16.25
C GLY A 160 3.94 -3.82 -17.52
N GLN A 161 3.67 -2.52 -17.47
CA GLN A 161 3.11 -1.80 -18.62
C GLN A 161 4.13 -1.52 -19.72
N SER A 162 5.44 -1.40 -19.42
CA SER A 162 6.46 -1.21 -20.46
C SER A 162 6.55 -2.37 -21.44
N ARG A 163 6.00 -3.54 -21.12
CA ARG A 163 5.93 -4.70 -22.01
C ARG A 163 5.17 -4.41 -23.30
N ILE A 164 4.20 -3.47 -23.29
CA ILE A 164 3.45 -3.05 -24.48
C ILE A 164 4.30 -2.31 -25.51
N VAL A 165 5.42 -1.70 -25.13
CA VAL A 165 6.36 -1.06 -26.07
C VAL A 165 6.83 -2.05 -27.13
N LYS A 166 7.27 -3.23 -26.68
CA LYS A 166 7.78 -4.28 -27.57
C LYS A 166 6.66 -5.06 -28.26
N SER A 167 5.59 -5.39 -27.52
CA SER A 167 4.53 -6.26 -28.03
C SER A 167 3.62 -5.55 -29.04
N LEU A 168 3.44 -4.22 -28.95
CA LEU A 168 2.52 -3.45 -29.78
C LEU A 168 3.23 -2.35 -30.60
N GLY A 169 4.54 -2.19 -30.50
CA GLY A 169 5.29 -1.13 -31.20
C GLY A 169 4.93 0.29 -30.77
N LEU A 170 4.41 0.45 -29.55
CA LEU A 170 4.02 1.73 -28.95
C LEU A 170 5.24 2.39 -28.28
N ASP A 171 6.14 2.95 -29.07
CA ASP A 171 7.51 3.33 -28.69
C ASP A 171 7.68 4.81 -28.31
N THR A 172 6.69 5.69 -28.55
CA THR A 172 6.76 7.11 -28.18
C THR A 172 5.68 7.46 -27.17
N TRP A 173 6.10 8.02 -26.01
CA TRP A 173 5.25 8.24 -24.85
C TRP A 173 5.22 9.69 -24.42
N TYR A 174 4.03 10.19 -24.08
CA TYR A 174 3.81 11.47 -23.42
C TYR A 174 3.06 11.23 -22.10
N PHE A 175 3.52 11.86 -21.01
CA PHE A 175 2.88 11.71 -19.71
C PHE A 175 1.98 12.89 -19.38
N VAL A 176 0.77 12.61 -18.91
CA VAL A 176 -0.09 13.53 -18.17
C VAL A 176 -0.12 13.03 -16.73
N ALA A 177 0.52 13.78 -15.83
CA ALA A 177 0.84 13.32 -14.48
C ALA A 177 0.29 14.24 -13.41
N VAL A 178 -0.14 13.67 -12.28
CA VAL A 178 -0.50 14.44 -11.11
C VAL A 178 0.74 14.98 -10.40
N ASP A 179 0.72 16.26 -10.00
CA ASP A 179 1.90 16.96 -9.42
C ASP A 179 2.05 16.70 -7.91
N TYR A 180 2.31 15.43 -7.55
CA TYR A 180 2.75 15.08 -6.19
C TYR A 180 3.58 13.79 -6.23
N ALA A 181 3.93 13.22 -5.04
CA ALA A 181 4.89 12.12 -4.93
C ALA A 181 4.55 10.90 -5.84
N LEU A 182 3.26 10.54 -5.99
CA LEU A 182 2.85 9.42 -6.86
C LEU A 182 3.17 9.71 -8.33
N GLY A 183 2.69 10.84 -8.87
CA GLY A 183 2.88 11.16 -10.28
C GLY A 183 4.35 11.28 -10.66
N LYS A 184 5.16 11.89 -9.79
CA LYS A 184 6.62 11.99 -9.97
C LYS A 184 7.29 10.61 -9.98
N SER A 185 6.90 9.73 -9.07
CA SER A 185 7.40 8.35 -9.00
C SER A 185 7.01 7.55 -10.25
N LEU A 186 5.73 7.62 -10.67
CA LEU A 186 5.24 6.94 -11.86
C LEU A 186 5.97 7.41 -13.13
N VAL A 187 6.14 8.71 -13.32
CA VAL A 187 6.86 9.25 -14.49
C VAL A 187 8.31 8.78 -14.49
N ALA A 188 9.00 8.82 -13.35
CA ALA A 188 10.39 8.38 -13.26
C ALA A 188 10.54 6.89 -13.59
N GLU A 189 9.72 6.02 -12.97
CA GLU A 189 9.79 4.58 -13.18
C GLU A 189 9.33 4.17 -14.58
N ALA A 190 8.24 4.76 -15.09
CA ALA A 190 7.74 4.45 -16.43
C ALA A 190 8.71 4.96 -17.51
N SER A 191 9.31 6.14 -17.34
CA SER A 191 10.34 6.64 -18.28
C SER A 191 11.52 5.69 -18.35
N ALA A 192 12.02 5.23 -17.21
CA ALA A 192 13.12 4.28 -17.17
C ALA A 192 12.75 2.93 -17.82
N ALA A 193 11.56 2.41 -17.55
CA ALA A 193 11.08 1.13 -18.08
C ALA A 193 10.85 1.20 -19.61
N VAL A 194 10.20 2.26 -20.10
CA VAL A 194 9.96 2.52 -21.52
C VAL A 194 11.29 2.63 -22.28
N THR A 195 12.24 3.40 -21.74
CA THR A 195 13.58 3.59 -22.36
C THR A 195 14.35 2.27 -22.41
N ARG A 196 14.34 1.47 -21.33
CA ARG A 196 14.95 0.12 -21.33
C ARG A 196 14.30 -0.80 -22.37
N SER A 197 13.02 -0.59 -22.68
CA SER A 197 12.29 -1.35 -23.69
C SER A 197 12.48 -0.84 -25.12
N GLY A 198 13.31 0.22 -25.32
CA GLY A 198 13.60 0.83 -26.62
C GLY A 198 12.62 1.94 -27.03
N GLY A 199 11.77 2.41 -26.12
CA GLY A 199 10.88 3.54 -26.37
C GLY A 199 11.51 4.90 -26.01
N THR A 200 10.79 5.97 -26.35
CA THR A 200 11.22 7.36 -26.17
C THR A 200 10.13 8.17 -25.47
N ILE A 201 10.51 8.98 -24.49
CA ILE A 201 9.64 9.95 -23.84
C ILE A 201 9.71 11.28 -24.59
N VAL A 202 8.60 11.73 -25.15
CA VAL A 202 8.53 12.97 -25.95
C VAL A 202 8.04 14.18 -25.15
N GLY A 203 7.53 13.97 -23.93
CA GLY A 203 7.15 15.06 -23.04
C GLY A 203 6.39 14.59 -21.79
N THR A 204 6.23 15.52 -20.87
CA THR A 204 5.48 15.34 -19.64
C THR A 204 4.83 16.66 -19.23
N VAL A 205 3.58 16.61 -18.84
CA VAL A 205 2.88 17.75 -18.23
C VAL A 205 2.29 17.31 -16.87
N TYR A 206 2.34 18.24 -15.90
CA TYR A 206 1.84 17.98 -14.56
C TYR A 206 0.58 18.80 -14.27
N HIS A 207 -0.43 18.17 -13.67
CA HIS A 207 -1.64 18.83 -13.18
C HIS A 207 -1.76 18.72 -11.67
N PRO A 208 -2.38 19.68 -10.97
CA PRO A 208 -2.68 19.58 -9.54
C PRO A 208 -3.57 18.36 -9.23
N ILE A 209 -3.46 17.82 -8.00
CA ILE A 209 -4.40 16.82 -7.51
C ILE A 209 -5.83 17.38 -7.49
N SER A 210 -6.83 16.55 -7.77
CA SER A 210 -8.25 16.93 -7.86
C SER A 210 -8.56 17.93 -9.01
N THR A 211 -7.79 17.88 -10.09
CA THR A 211 -8.07 18.69 -11.28
C THR A 211 -9.33 18.17 -11.99
N THR A 212 -10.30 19.03 -12.16
CA THR A 212 -11.56 18.72 -12.86
C THR A 212 -11.50 19.06 -14.34
N ASP A 213 -10.78 20.11 -14.72
CA ASP A 213 -10.55 20.51 -16.12
C ASP A 213 -9.14 20.13 -16.58
N LEU A 214 -9.06 19.10 -17.38
CA LEU A 214 -7.80 18.59 -17.94
C LEU A 214 -7.55 19.02 -19.39
N SER A 215 -8.41 19.91 -19.94
CA SER A 215 -8.39 20.29 -21.36
C SER A 215 -7.02 20.78 -21.85
N SER A 216 -6.40 21.71 -21.14
CA SER A 216 -5.09 22.27 -21.53
C SER A 216 -3.96 21.23 -21.49
N PHE A 217 -3.99 20.31 -20.53
CA PHE A 217 -3.01 19.23 -20.39
C PHE A 217 -3.16 18.20 -21.51
N LEU A 218 -4.41 17.86 -21.85
CA LEU A 218 -4.69 16.89 -22.93
C LEU A 218 -4.39 17.45 -24.32
N LEU A 219 -4.64 18.74 -24.57
CA LEU A 219 -4.26 19.38 -25.83
C LEU A 219 -2.74 19.39 -26.04
N GLN A 220 -1.95 19.59 -24.97
CA GLN A 220 -0.50 19.45 -25.04
C GLN A 220 -0.08 18.01 -25.37
N ALA A 221 -0.69 17.04 -24.69
CA ALA A 221 -0.42 15.63 -24.95
C ALA A 221 -0.82 15.22 -26.37
N GLN A 222 -1.99 15.64 -26.87
CA GLN A 222 -2.47 15.37 -28.23
C GLN A 222 -1.52 15.98 -29.28
N SER A 223 -1.07 17.21 -29.05
CA SER A 223 -0.17 17.94 -29.96
C SER A 223 1.21 17.29 -30.06
N SER A 224 1.65 16.53 -29.07
CA SER A 224 2.93 15.82 -29.06
C SER A 224 3.06 14.75 -30.14
N LYS A 225 1.91 14.24 -30.66
CA LYS A 225 1.81 13.12 -31.60
C LYS A 225 2.48 11.83 -31.08
N ALA A 226 2.71 11.70 -29.77
CA ALA A 226 3.15 10.45 -29.16
C ALA A 226 2.17 9.32 -29.49
N LYS A 227 2.67 8.10 -29.70
CA LYS A 227 1.79 6.92 -29.89
C LYS A 227 1.02 6.61 -28.62
N VAL A 228 1.58 6.94 -27.46
CA VAL A 228 0.98 6.72 -26.15
C VAL A 228 0.83 8.02 -25.37
N ILE A 229 -0.35 8.26 -24.85
CA ILE A 229 -0.60 9.20 -23.75
C ILE A 229 -0.77 8.37 -22.48
N ALA A 230 0.21 8.45 -21.58
CA ALA A 230 0.20 7.72 -20.33
C ALA A 230 -0.32 8.61 -19.19
N PHE A 231 -1.37 8.18 -18.52
CA PHE A 231 -1.92 8.85 -17.37
C PHE A 231 -1.22 8.38 -16.09
N ALA A 232 -0.35 9.24 -15.54
CA ALA A 232 0.38 9.02 -14.29
C ALA A 232 -0.39 9.63 -13.11
N ASN A 233 -1.63 9.21 -12.93
CA ASN A 233 -2.57 9.58 -11.86
C ASN A 233 -3.44 8.37 -11.50
N ALA A 234 -4.39 8.52 -10.57
CA ALA A 234 -5.25 7.44 -10.09
C ALA A 234 -6.59 8.00 -9.57
N GLY A 235 -7.56 7.13 -9.33
CA GLY A 235 -8.84 7.48 -8.72
C GLY A 235 -9.64 8.44 -9.57
N ALA A 236 -10.26 9.46 -8.96
CA ALA A 236 -11.10 10.43 -9.68
C ALA A 236 -10.31 11.21 -10.73
N ASP A 237 -9.02 11.51 -10.50
CA ASP A 237 -8.18 12.18 -11.50
C ASP A 237 -8.00 11.31 -12.75
N LEU A 238 -7.83 10.00 -12.60
CA LEU A 238 -7.79 9.06 -13.73
C LEU A 238 -9.13 8.99 -14.46
N LEU A 239 -10.23 8.88 -13.72
CA LEU A 239 -11.58 8.88 -14.32
C LEU A 239 -11.83 10.13 -15.16
N ASN A 240 -11.46 11.30 -14.65
CA ASN A 240 -11.59 12.57 -15.36
C ASN A 240 -10.68 12.62 -16.59
N SER A 241 -9.45 12.10 -16.48
CA SER A 241 -8.50 12.04 -17.60
C SER A 241 -9.00 11.18 -18.75
N ILE A 242 -9.56 10.00 -18.46
CA ILE A 242 -10.10 9.09 -19.48
C ILE A 242 -11.36 9.68 -20.13
N LYS A 243 -12.27 10.28 -19.32
CA LYS A 243 -13.46 10.96 -19.86
C LYS A 243 -13.07 12.11 -20.80
N ALA A 244 -12.18 12.97 -20.35
CA ALA A 244 -11.71 14.10 -21.15
C ALA A 244 -10.97 13.64 -22.42
N ALA A 245 -10.13 12.59 -22.35
CA ALA A 245 -9.49 12.03 -23.54
C ALA A 245 -10.50 11.53 -24.59
N LYS A 246 -11.62 10.99 -24.15
CA LYS A 246 -12.73 10.61 -25.03
C LYS A 246 -13.40 11.82 -25.66
N ASP A 247 -13.69 12.87 -24.85
CA ASP A 247 -14.35 14.09 -25.32
C ASP A 247 -13.48 14.84 -26.34
N PHE A 248 -12.17 14.82 -26.19
CA PHE A 248 -11.18 15.35 -27.13
C PHE A 248 -10.90 14.43 -28.33
N ASN A 249 -11.57 13.26 -28.41
CA ASN A 249 -11.37 12.27 -29.46
C ASN A 249 -9.88 11.91 -29.69
N ILE A 250 -9.13 11.70 -28.60
CA ILE A 250 -7.71 11.37 -28.64
C ILE A 250 -7.49 10.01 -29.30
N THR A 251 -8.32 9.03 -28.98
CA THR A 251 -8.38 7.75 -29.68
C THR A 251 -9.29 7.88 -30.91
N PRO A 252 -8.97 7.27 -32.07
CA PRO A 252 -7.95 6.23 -32.28
C PRO A 252 -6.53 6.73 -32.60
N GLY A 253 -6.26 8.03 -32.60
CA GLY A 253 -4.96 8.58 -33.05
C GLY A 253 -3.79 8.28 -32.11
N GLN A 254 -4.05 8.19 -30.79
CA GLN A 254 -3.07 7.90 -29.74
C GLN A 254 -3.68 6.89 -28.76
N THR A 255 -2.83 5.98 -28.25
CA THR A 255 -3.26 4.96 -27.27
C THR A 255 -3.21 5.53 -25.86
N ILE A 256 -4.31 5.38 -25.13
CA ILE A 256 -4.35 5.76 -23.70
C ILE A 256 -3.85 4.60 -22.84
N VAL A 257 -2.88 4.87 -21.97
CA VAL A 257 -2.33 3.92 -21.01
C VAL A 257 -2.46 4.48 -19.59
N PRO A 258 -3.43 3.99 -18.80
CA PRO A 258 -3.50 4.31 -17.38
C PRO A 258 -2.34 3.62 -16.65
N LEU A 259 -1.45 4.37 -15.98
CA LEU A 259 -0.37 3.75 -15.22
C LEU A 259 -0.86 3.13 -13.90
N VAL A 260 -1.96 3.64 -13.34
CA VAL A 260 -2.63 3.06 -12.17
C VAL A 260 -4.12 3.05 -12.42
N GLY A 261 -4.62 1.94 -12.95
CA GLY A 261 -6.05 1.72 -13.15
C GLY A 261 -6.49 0.45 -12.40
N THR A 262 -7.73 0.43 -11.95
CA THR A 262 -8.29 -0.71 -11.22
C THR A 262 -9.68 -1.07 -11.74
N ILE A 263 -10.21 -2.18 -11.27
CA ILE A 263 -11.58 -2.60 -11.55
C ILE A 263 -12.62 -1.54 -11.15
N THR A 264 -12.29 -0.68 -10.18
CA THR A 264 -13.18 0.40 -9.71
C THR A 264 -13.41 1.43 -10.82
N GLU A 265 -12.36 1.90 -11.48
CA GLU A 265 -12.44 2.84 -12.60
C GLU A 265 -13.08 2.18 -13.83
N VAL A 266 -12.75 0.92 -14.12
CA VAL A 266 -13.36 0.18 -15.21
C VAL A 266 -14.87 0.05 -15.00
N ASN A 267 -15.33 -0.26 -13.79
CA ASN A 267 -16.75 -0.31 -13.48
C ASN A 267 -17.43 1.07 -13.59
N ALA A 268 -16.76 2.15 -13.17
CA ALA A 268 -17.32 3.49 -13.23
C ALA A 268 -17.44 4.04 -14.67
N LEU A 269 -16.49 3.70 -15.54
CA LEU A 269 -16.47 4.11 -16.96
C LEU A 269 -17.29 3.19 -17.87
N GLY A 270 -17.42 1.92 -17.47
CA GLY A 270 -18.03 0.85 -18.24
C GLY A 270 -17.10 0.20 -19.26
N ALA A 271 -17.37 -1.06 -19.58
CA ALA A 271 -16.55 -1.85 -20.50
C ALA A 271 -16.40 -1.21 -21.90
N ALA A 272 -17.45 -0.55 -22.41
CA ALA A 272 -17.39 0.11 -23.72
C ALA A 272 -16.37 1.25 -23.83
N ALA A 273 -16.11 1.94 -22.71
CA ALA A 273 -15.13 3.03 -22.67
C ALA A 273 -13.70 2.55 -22.37
N THR A 274 -13.57 1.34 -21.82
CA THR A 274 -12.30 0.81 -21.32
C THR A 274 -11.84 -0.47 -22.01
N GLN A 275 -12.62 -1.01 -22.96
CA GLN A 275 -12.30 -2.24 -23.69
C GLN A 275 -10.89 -2.21 -24.29
N GLY A 276 -10.18 -3.32 -24.14
CA GLY A 276 -8.83 -3.46 -24.67
C GLY A 276 -7.74 -2.79 -23.84
N MET A 277 -8.07 -1.96 -22.84
CA MET A 277 -7.07 -1.39 -21.94
C MET A 277 -6.32 -2.51 -21.23
N ILE A 278 -5.00 -2.35 -21.14
CA ILE A 278 -4.10 -3.27 -20.43
C ILE A 278 -3.74 -2.63 -19.11
N LEU A 279 -3.98 -3.37 -18.03
CA LEU A 279 -3.72 -2.94 -16.65
C LEU A 279 -2.82 -3.96 -15.94
N VAL A 280 -2.17 -3.53 -14.87
CA VAL A 280 -1.45 -4.38 -13.94
C VAL A 280 -2.24 -4.43 -12.63
N GLU A 281 -2.65 -5.62 -12.23
CA GLU A 281 -3.47 -5.84 -11.03
C GLU A 281 -2.73 -6.74 -10.03
N PRO A 282 -2.52 -6.28 -8.80
CA PRO A 282 -2.05 -7.14 -7.71
C PRO A 282 -3.08 -8.16 -7.24
N PHE A 283 -4.35 -7.91 -7.52
CA PHE A 283 -5.46 -8.76 -7.13
C PHE A 283 -6.63 -8.59 -8.10
N TYR A 284 -7.25 -9.71 -8.45
CA TYR A 284 -8.53 -9.71 -9.16
C TYR A 284 -9.50 -10.67 -8.46
N TRP A 285 -10.74 -10.25 -8.29
CA TRP A 285 -11.74 -10.99 -7.51
C TRP A 285 -12.03 -12.40 -8.07
N ASP A 286 -11.81 -12.62 -9.35
CA ASP A 286 -12.10 -13.87 -10.07
C ASP A 286 -10.81 -14.64 -10.47
N LEU A 287 -9.75 -14.56 -9.68
CA LEU A 287 -8.52 -15.32 -9.95
C LEU A 287 -8.68 -16.79 -9.64
N ASP A 288 -9.23 -17.12 -8.47
CA ASP A 288 -9.42 -18.48 -7.97
C ASP A 288 -10.57 -18.56 -6.96
N ASP A 289 -10.81 -19.75 -6.40
CA ASP A 289 -11.92 -19.93 -5.46
C ASP A 289 -11.77 -19.14 -4.17
N ALA A 290 -10.55 -18.97 -3.67
CA ALA A 290 -10.31 -18.20 -2.44
C ALA A 290 -10.58 -16.72 -2.65
N SER A 291 -10.09 -16.14 -3.75
CA SER A 291 -10.35 -14.75 -4.12
C SER A 291 -11.83 -14.50 -4.39
N ARG A 292 -12.53 -15.42 -5.12
CA ARG A 292 -13.98 -15.35 -5.36
C ARG A 292 -14.78 -15.40 -4.07
N GLN A 293 -14.50 -16.34 -3.18
CA GLN A 293 -15.24 -16.52 -1.94
C GLN A 293 -15.12 -15.29 -1.05
N TRP A 294 -13.90 -14.78 -0.84
CA TRP A 294 -13.67 -13.59 -0.05
C TRP A 294 -14.33 -12.35 -0.68
N SER A 295 -14.16 -12.15 -1.98
CA SER A 295 -14.68 -10.99 -2.68
C SER A 295 -16.21 -10.91 -2.68
N ARG A 296 -16.90 -12.03 -2.76
CA ARG A 296 -18.36 -12.07 -2.62
C ARG A 296 -18.82 -11.69 -1.20
N ARG A 297 -18.09 -12.11 -0.17
CA ARG A 297 -18.35 -11.68 1.21
C ARG A 297 -18.14 -10.16 1.37
N PHE A 298 -17.06 -9.64 0.80
CA PHE A 298 -16.80 -8.20 0.79
C PHE A 298 -17.90 -7.44 0.05
N GLN A 299 -18.27 -7.90 -1.15
CA GLN A 299 -19.36 -7.30 -1.93
C GLN A 299 -20.69 -7.28 -1.18
N ALA A 300 -21.02 -8.34 -0.46
CA ALA A 300 -22.24 -8.41 0.35
C ALA A 300 -22.24 -7.36 1.49
N LYS A 301 -21.09 -7.01 2.05
CA LYS A 301 -20.94 -6.00 3.10
C LYS A 301 -20.82 -4.56 2.53
N PHE A 302 -20.07 -4.39 1.45
CA PHE A 302 -19.72 -3.06 0.92
C PHE A 302 -20.53 -2.63 -0.32
N GLY A 303 -21.15 -3.59 -1.04
CA GLY A 303 -21.97 -3.31 -2.23
C GLY A 303 -21.18 -3.23 -3.55
N LYS A 304 -19.85 -3.25 -3.53
CA LYS A 304 -18.97 -3.25 -4.71
C LYS A 304 -17.97 -4.41 -4.60
N MET A 305 -17.50 -4.92 -5.76
CA MET A 305 -16.35 -5.84 -5.75
C MET A 305 -15.09 -5.12 -5.27
N PRO A 306 -14.20 -5.82 -4.55
CA PRO A 306 -12.97 -5.22 -4.07
C PRO A 306 -11.97 -4.99 -5.20
N ASN A 307 -11.18 -3.93 -5.06
CA ASN A 307 -9.93 -3.75 -5.77
C ASN A 307 -8.75 -4.24 -4.93
N PHE A 308 -7.55 -4.14 -5.48
CA PHE A 308 -6.34 -4.63 -4.82
C PHE A 308 -5.97 -3.88 -3.52
N VAL A 309 -6.34 -2.60 -3.38
CA VAL A 309 -6.07 -1.82 -2.15
C VAL A 309 -6.88 -2.39 -0.99
N GLN A 310 -8.16 -2.62 -1.21
CA GLN A 310 -9.09 -3.17 -0.23
C GLN A 310 -8.77 -4.62 0.12
N ALA A 311 -8.46 -5.44 -0.90
CA ALA A 311 -8.02 -6.82 -0.69
C ALA A 311 -6.69 -6.88 0.08
N GLY A 312 -5.76 -5.98 -0.23
CA GLY A 312 -4.51 -5.84 0.49
C GLY A 312 -4.68 -5.40 1.94
N ALA A 313 -5.63 -4.52 2.23
CA ALA A 313 -5.93 -4.11 3.61
C ALA A 313 -6.42 -5.29 4.47
N TYR A 314 -7.30 -6.14 3.94
CA TYR A 314 -7.70 -7.38 4.61
C TYR A 314 -6.51 -8.31 4.87
N SER A 315 -5.69 -8.57 3.85
CA SER A 315 -4.52 -9.45 3.96
C SER A 315 -3.49 -8.90 4.96
N ALA A 316 -3.18 -7.61 4.90
CA ALA A 316 -2.23 -6.94 5.79
C ALA A 316 -2.65 -7.04 7.26
N VAL A 317 -3.91 -6.73 7.57
CA VAL A 317 -4.45 -6.81 8.93
C VAL A 317 -4.49 -8.26 9.42
N THR A 318 -4.91 -9.20 8.57
CA THR A 318 -4.94 -10.63 8.91
C THR A 318 -3.54 -11.14 9.27
N ASN A 319 -2.52 -10.84 8.46
CA ASN A 319 -1.16 -11.31 8.70
C ASN A 319 -0.50 -10.61 9.89
N TYR A 320 -0.80 -9.33 10.11
CA TYR A 320 -0.38 -8.60 11.32
C TYR A 320 -0.93 -9.27 12.60
N LEU A 321 -2.23 -9.53 12.65
CA LEU A 321 -2.88 -10.15 13.81
C LEU A 321 -2.36 -11.58 14.07
N LYS A 322 -2.12 -12.37 13.02
CA LYS A 322 -1.45 -13.68 13.13
C LYS A 322 -0.04 -13.55 13.72
N ALA A 323 0.73 -12.55 13.29
CA ALA A 323 2.07 -12.32 13.82
C ALA A 323 2.03 -11.93 15.30
N VAL A 324 1.13 -11.04 15.71
CA VAL A 324 0.89 -10.68 17.12
C VAL A 324 0.52 -11.91 17.95
N GLN A 325 -0.37 -12.77 17.44
CA GLN A 325 -0.77 -13.99 18.13
C GLN A 325 0.39 -14.96 18.33
N VAL A 326 1.24 -15.14 17.31
CA VAL A 326 2.42 -16.04 17.38
C VAL A 326 3.46 -15.51 18.35
N THR A 327 3.74 -14.21 18.29
CA THR A 327 4.75 -13.56 19.13
C THR A 327 4.25 -13.24 20.54
N LYS A 328 2.95 -13.25 20.77
CA LYS A 328 2.27 -12.88 22.03
C LYS A 328 2.63 -11.46 22.50
N THR A 329 2.93 -10.56 21.58
CA THR A 329 3.25 -9.16 21.83
C THR A 329 2.84 -8.29 20.65
N ASP A 330 2.57 -7.02 20.91
CA ASP A 330 2.35 -5.96 19.94
C ASP A 330 3.60 -5.07 19.73
N ASP A 331 4.74 -5.46 20.33
CA ASP A 331 6.02 -4.76 20.09
C ASP A 331 6.35 -4.76 18.60
N ALA A 332 6.49 -3.56 18.03
CA ALA A 332 6.65 -3.37 16.59
C ALA A 332 7.87 -4.10 16.02
N SER A 333 8.98 -4.15 16.75
CA SER A 333 10.22 -4.78 16.29
C SER A 333 10.10 -6.31 16.25
N VAL A 334 9.44 -6.89 17.24
CA VAL A 334 9.20 -8.33 17.34
C VAL A 334 8.21 -8.78 16.29
N VAL A 335 7.09 -8.04 16.13
CA VAL A 335 6.06 -8.34 15.13
C VAL A 335 6.61 -8.18 13.71
N MET A 336 7.41 -7.14 13.44
CA MET A 336 8.06 -6.95 12.14
C MET A 336 9.00 -8.11 11.80
N LYS A 337 9.78 -8.58 12.76
CA LYS A 337 10.66 -9.73 12.56
C LYS A 337 9.85 -11.00 12.21
N GLN A 338 8.75 -11.23 12.90
CA GLN A 338 7.84 -12.35 12.63
C GLN A 338 7.24 -12.24 11.23
N LEU A 339 6.74 -11.08 10.83
CA LEU A 339 6.18 -10.85 9.49
C LEU A 339 7.20 -11.10 8.39
N LYS A 340 8.46 -10.67 8.57
CA LYS A 340 9.54 -10.90 7.60
C LYS A 340 10.00 -12.36 7.53
N SER A 341 9.74 -13.17 8.55
CA SER A 341 10.17 -14.59 8.60
C SER A 341 9.10 -15.57 8.09
N ALA A 342 7.86 -15.13 7.96
CA ALA A 342 6.73 -15.98 7.60
C ALA A 342 6.28 -15.75 6.15
N PRO A 343 5.97 -16.80 5.39
CA PRO A 343 5.35 -16.64 4.08
C PRO A 343 3.91 -16.17 4.24
N ILE A 344 3.47 -15.35 3.28
CA ILE A 344 2.10 -14.87 3.19
C ILE A 344 1.34 -15.73 2.19
N ASN A 345 0.37 -16.47 2.69
CA ASN A 345 -0.51 -17.33 1.89
C ASN A 345 -1.95 -17.09 2.32
N ASP A 346 -2.70 -16.38 1.50
CA ASP A 346 -4.10 -16.07 1.73
C ASP A 346 -4.83 -15.77 0.40
N MET A 347 -6.00 -15.14 0.46
CA MET A 347 -6.77 -14.81 -0.75
C MET A 347 -6.11 -13.75 -1.64
N PHE A 348 -5.18 -12.95 -1.08
CA PHE A 348 -4.47 -11.89 -1.80
C PHE A 348 -3.18 -12.38 -2.45
N ALA A 349 -2.37 -13.15 -1.74
CA ALA A 349 -1.05 -13.59 -2.21
C ALA A 349 -0.83 -15.09 -2.04
N ARG A 350 -0.04 -15.66 -2.97
CA ARG A 350 0.50 -17.03 -2.92
C ARG A 350 2.02 -16.93 -2.78
N ASN A 351 2.58 -17.57 -1.75
CA ASN A 351 4.01 -17.52 -1.44
C ASN A 351 4.61 -16.12 -1.34
N GLY A 352 3.79 -15.14 -0.93
CA GLY A 352 4.25 -13.78 -0.68
C GLY A 352 5.25 -13.74 0.47
N HIS A 353 6.20 -12.80 0.42
CA HIS A 353 7.18 -12.62 1.49
C HIS A 353 7.58 -11.14 1.63
N ILE A 354 8.01 -10.74 2.83
CA ILE A 354 8.43 -9.38 3.11
C ILE A 354 9.95 -9.33 3.15
N ARG A 355 10.55 -8.51 2.28
CA ARG A 355 12.01 -8.33 2.16
C ARG A 355 12.57 -7.42 3.25
N ALA A 356 13.91 -7.35 3.32
CA ALA A 356 14.63 -6.47 4.26
C ALA A 356 14.27 -4.99 4.09
N ASP A 357 14.04 -4.54 2.85
CA ASP A 357 13.65 -3.17 2.50
C ASP A 357 12.17 -2.84 2.83
N GLY A 358 11.41 -3.79 3.37
CA GLY A 358 10.00 -3.63 3.69
C GLY A 358 9.03 -3.86 2.51
N ARG A 359 9.50 -4.27 1.33
CA ARG A 359 8.63 -4.65 0.22
C ARG A 359 8.03 -6.02 0.44
N MET A 360 6.70 -6.13 0.43
CA MET A 360 6.00 -7.41 0.31
C MET A 360 5.98 -7.81 -1.16
N VAL A 361 6.66 -8.91 -1.48
CA VAL A 361 6.80 -9.45 -2.84
C VAL A 361 5.73 -10.51 -3.05
N HIS A 362 4.99 -10.42 -4.14
CA HIS A 362 3.95 -11.35 -4.57
C HIS A 362 3.70 -11.21 -6.08
N ASP A 363 2.99 -12.15 -6.66
CA ASP A 363 2.67 -12.12 -8.09
C ASP A 363 1.75 -10.95 -8.45
N LEU A 364 1.91 -10.43 -9.67
CA LEU A 364 1.03 -9.45 -10.31
C LEU A 364 0.42 -10.07 -11.55
N TYR A 365 -0.72 -9.53 -11.97
CA TYR A 365 -1.48 -10.02 -13.11
C TYR A 365 -1.57 -8.94 -14.18
N LEU A 366 -1.09 -9.25 -15.39
CA LEU A 366 -1.36 -8.43 -16.56
C LEU A 366 -2.75 -8.79 -17.06
N VAL A 367 -3.65 -7.83 -17.06
CA VAL A 367 -5.04 -8.04 -17.43
C VAL A 367 -5.43 -7.15 -18.61
N GLN A 368 -6.37 -7.61 -19.41
CA GLN A 368 -6.99 -6.83 -20.47
C GLN A 368 -8.48 -6.71 -20.23
N VAL A 369 -9.00 -5.49 -20.31
CA VAL A 369 -10.43 -5.22 -20.20
C VAL A 369 -11.18 -5.86 -21.36
N LYS A 370 -12.22 -6.65 -21.06
CA LYS A 370 -13.09 -7.33 -22.02
C LYS A 370 -13.87 -6.35 -22.88
N ALA A 371 -14.20 -6.77 -24.10
CA ALA A 371 -15.24 -6.10 -24.87
C ALA A 371 -16.61 -6.28 -24.18
N PRO A 372 -17.55 -5.33 -24.36
CA PRO A 372 -18.88 -5.42 -23.72
C PRO A 372 -19.61 -6.74 -23.99
N ALA A 373 -19.43 -7.32 -25.20
CA ALA A 373 -20.06 -8.60 -25.59
C ALA A 373 -19.50 -9.81 -24.82
N ASP A 374 -18.29 -9.70 -24.24
CA ASP A 374 -17.59 -10.77 -23.51
C ASP A 374 -17.81 -10.70 -22.00
N VAL A 375 -18.43 -9.61 -21.50
CA VAL A 375 -18.77 -9.42 -20.10
C VAL A 375 -20.00 -10.24 -19.76
N LYS A 376 -19.85 -11.31 -18.98
CA LYS A 376 -20.94 -12.24 -18.64
C LYS A 376 -21.78 -11.73 -17.47
N ASP A 377 -21.11 -11.14 -16.47
CA ASP A 377 -21.73 -10.63 -15.26
C ASP A 377 -21.15 -9.27 -14.89
N LYS A 378 -21.86 -8.52 -14.06
CA LYS A 378 -21.31 -7.29 -13.48
C LYS A 378 -20.01 -7.59 -12.75
N TRP A 379 -18.96 -6.81 -13.02
CA TRP A 379 -17.60 -6.95 -12.50
C TRP A 379 -16.71 -8.00 -13.19
N ASP A 380 -17.23 -8.77 -14.15
CA ASP A 380 -16.45 -9.70 -14.97
C ASP A 380 -15.71 -8.96 -16.11
N TYR A 381 -14.85 -8.02 -15.77
CA TYR A 381 -14.27 -7.10 -16.74
C TYR A 381 -12.94 -7.55 -17.32
N TYR A 382 -12.25 -8.54 -16.74
CA TYR A 382 -10.87 -8.83 -17.12
C TYR A 382 -10.66 -10.21 -17.74
N ASN A 383 -9.82 -10.23 -18.77
CA ASN A 383 -9.09 -11.41 -19.20
C ASN A 383 -7.68 -11.34 -18.60
N VAL A 384 -7.32 -12.27 -17.75
CA VAL A 384 -5.95 -12.41 -17.26
C VAL A 384 -5.07 -12.93 -18.41
N LYS A 385 -4.07 -12.15 -18.82
CA LYS A 385 -3.17 -12.45 -19.93
C LYS A 385 -1.89 -13.14 -19.49
N GLU A 386 -1.35 -12.71 -18.36
CA GLU A 386 -0.06 -13.18 -17.84
C GLU A 386 -0.04 -13.03 -16.32
N THR A 387 0.56 -14.00 -15.65
CA THR A 387 1.00 -13.88 -14.26
C THR A 387 2.48 -13.52 -14.27
N VAL A 388 2.81 -12.37 -13.70
CA VAL A 388 4.20 -11.91 -13.55
C VAL A 388 4.65 -12.27 -12.14
N SER A 389 5.70 -13.08 -12.03
CA SER A 389 6.23 -13.46 -10.72
C SER A 389 6.63 -12.22 -9.92
N GLY A 390 6.50 -12.28 -8.60
CA GLY A 390 6.89 -11.16 -7.75
C GLY A 390 8.35 -10.74 -7.95
N ASP A 391 9.25 -11.69 -8.15
CA ASP A 391 10.67 -11.41 -8.37
C ASP A 391 10.93 -10.66 -9.70
N ASP A 392 10.11 -10.89 -10.72
CA ASP A 392 10.18 -10.18 -12.00
C ASP A 392 9.41 -8.84 -11.98
N ALA A 393 8.39 -8.73 -11.13
CA ALA A 393 7.53 -7.58 -11.06
C ALA A 393 8.17 -6.42 -10.28
N PHE A 394 8.68 -6.71 -9.08
CA PHE A 394 9.23 -5.71 -8.18
C PHE A 394 10.71 -5.42 -8.43
N GLN A 395 11.16 -4.24 -8.02
CA GLN A 395 12.57 -3.84 -8.15
C GLN A 395 13.48 -4.90 -7.51
N PRO A 396 14.54 -5.37 -8.21
CA PRO A 396 15.50 -6.30 -7.64
C PRO A 396 16.14 -5.73 -6.36
N LEU A 397 16.21 -6.53 -5.30
CA LEU A 397 16.75 -6.08 -4.00
C LEU A 397 18.19 -5.55 -4.11
N ALA A 398 19.00 -6.14 -4.99
CA ALA A 398 20.37 -5.70 -5.26
C ALA A 398 20.47 -4.26 -5.78
N THR A 399 19.39 -3.69 -6.30
CA THR A 399 19.35 -2.30 -6.80
C THR A 399 18.65 -1.36 -5.83
N SER A 400 18.20 -1.86 -4.68
CA SER A 400 17.55 -1.05 -3.64
C SER A 400 18.52 -0.03 -3.05
N LYS A 401 18.02 1.18 -2.83
CA LYS A 401 18.73 2.26 -2.13
C LYS A 401 18.37 2.33 -0.65
N CYS A 402 17.74 1.29 -0.13
CA CYS A 402 17.33 1.21 1.27
C CYS A 402 18.54 0.94 2.17
N ARG A 403 18.70 1.76 3.19
CA ARG A 403 19.77 1.64 4.22
C ARG A 403 19.69 0.35 5.05
N LEU A 404 18.56 -0.35 5.00
CA LEU A 404 18.33 -1.61 5.72
C LEU A 404 18.78 -2.85 4.94
N VAL A 405 19.13 -2.67 3.66
CA VAL A 405 19.68 -3.71 2.80
C VAL A 405 21.20 -3.67 2.93
N ALA A 406 21.81 -4.78 3.39
CA ALA A 406 23.27 -4.89 3.43
C ALA A 406 23.80 -4.79 1.98
N GLN A 407 24.71 -3.85 1.77
CA GLN A 407 25.41 -3.68 0.49
C GLN A 407 26.52 -4.72 0.35
#